data_78a110cd8c38dca4b684ebf0626d2bd7
#
_entry.id   78a110cd8c38dca4b684ebf0626d2bd7
#
_cell.length_a   1.000
_cell.length_b   1.000
_cell.length_c   1.000
_cell.angle_alpha   90.00
_cell.angle_beta   90.00
_cell.angle_gamma   90.00
#
_symmetry.space_group_name_H-M   'P 1'
#
loop_
_entity.id
_entity.type
_entity.pdbx_description
1 polymer ?
#
loop_
_entity_poly.entity_id
_entity_poly.type
_entity_poly.pdbx_seq_one_letter_code
_entity_poly.pdbx_strand_id
1 'polypeptide(L)'
;EDGKSEEDWQLFYIEKTKHMWREEELELLNELVSPVPELFRDVAKQTIASKVGEVALNENVEVITRDTLIKGYIIGTPKRDHKFLRKKLKQKNIDITPYEKYFKLAKQDYRDNWKERYKKANETNAT
;
A
#
# COMPACT_ATOMS: atom_id res chain seq x y z
N GLU A 1 5.37 -15.72 13.64
CA GLU A 1 4.06 -15.57 13.91
C GLU A 1 3.22 -16.29 12.95
N ASP A 2 2.28 -16.97 13.22
CA ASP A 2 1.31 -17.71 12.41
C ASP A 2 1.90 -18.37 11.18
N GLY A 3 3.23 -18.44 11.04
CA GLY A 3 3.88 -19.08 9.93
C GLY A 3 3.80 -18.36 8.60
N LYS A 4 3.30 -17.12 8.59
CA LYS A 4 3.18 -16.36 7.35
C LYS A 4 4.49 -15.64 7.02
N SER A 5 4.93 -15.82 5.77
CA SER A 5 6.09 -15.09 5.26
C SER A 5 5.65 -13.69 4.83
N GLU A 6 6.64 -12.87 4.45
CA GLU A 6 6.35 -11.55 3.90
C GLU A 6 5.47 -11.66 2.67
N GLU A 7 5.77 -12.64 1.82
CA GLU A 7 4.99 -12.84 0.61
C GLU A 7 3.56 -13.26 0.92
N ASP A 8 3.39 -14.11 1.94
CA ASP A 8 2.05 -14.52 2.37
C ASP A 8 1.23 -13.34 2.84
N TRP A 9 1.85 -12.42 3.57
CA TRP A 9 1.17 -11.23 4.02
C TRP A 9 0.78 -10.31 2.88
N GLN A 10 1.64 -10.20 1.86
CA GLN A 10 1.30 -9.40 0.68
C GLN A 10 0.07 -9.97 -0.01
N LEU A 11 0.03 -11.28 -0.20
CA LEU A 11 -1.12 -11.91 -0.84
C LEU A 11 -2.38 -11.75 0.00
N PHE A 12 -2.23 -11.84 1.32
CA PHE A 12 -3.36 -11.65 2.23
C PHE A 12 -3.98 -10.26 2.04
N TYR A 13 -3.17 -9.22 2.04
CA TYR A 13 -3.69 -7.85 1.90
C TYR A 13 -4.34 -7.64 0.53
N ILE A 14 -3.74 -8.20 -0.51
CA ILE A 14 -4.30 -8.06 -1.85
C ILE A 14 -5.66 -8.74 -1.95
N GLU A 15 -5.78 -9.94 -1.43
CA GLU A 15 -7.04 -10.68 -1.47
C GLU A 15 -8.12 -10.02 -0.63
N LYS A 16 -7.78 -9.54 0.55
CA LYS A 16 -8.74 -8.90 1.44
C LYS A 16 -9.31 -7.60 0.86
N THR A 17 -8.56 -6.92 0.02
CA THR A 17 -8.97 -5.61 -0.49
C THR A 17 -9.28 -5.63 -1.98
N LYS A 18 -9.26 -6.80 -2.60
CA LYS A 18 -9.47 -6.93 -4.03
C LYS A 18 -10.76 -6.26 -4.51
N HIS A 19 -11.84 -6.43 -3.76
CA HIS A 19 -13.15 -5.89 -4.11
C HIS A 19 -13.27 -4.40 -3.85
N MET A 20 -12.28 -3.79 -3.22
CA MET A 20 -12.33 -2.38 -2.84
C MET A 20 -11.76 -1.45 -3.91
N TRP A 21 -11.09 -2.01 -4.91
CA TRP A 21 -10.46 -1.22 -5.96
C TRP A 21 -11.49 -0.76 -6.99
N ARG A 22 -11.46 0.55 -7.30
CA ARG A 22 -12.26 1.09 -8.39
C ARG A 22 -11.38 1.18 -9.63
N GLU A 23 -12.03 1.25 -10.79
CA GLU A 23 -11.30 1.29 -12.06
C GLU A 23 -10.35 2.46 -12.15
N GLU A 24 -10.80 3.63 -11.66
CA GLU A 24 -9.97 4.83 -11.70
C GLU A 24 -8.66 4.66 -10.93
N GLU A 25 -8.75 4.05 -9.74
CA GLU A 25 -7.56 3.84 -8.93
C GLU A 25 -6.66 2.76 -9.51
N LEU A 26 -7.23 1.75 -10.15
CA LEU A 26 -6.42 0.74 -10.83
C LEU A 26 -5.65 1.36 -11.98
N GLU A 27 -6.27 2.26 -12.74
CA GLU A 27 -5.60 2.96 -13.82
C GLU A 27 -4.47 3.83 -13.29
N LEU A 28 -4.73 4.54 -12.19
CA LEU A 28 -3.70 5.37 -11.58
C LEU A 28 -2.52 4.53 -11.10
N LEU A 29 -2.80 3.39 -10.49
CA LEU A 29 -1.74 2.47 -10.07
C LEU A 29 -0.88 2.06 -11.26
N ASN A 30 -1.51 1.71 -12.37
CA ASN A 30 -0.77 1.32 -13.57
C ASN A 30 0.10 2.47 -14.09
N GLU A 31 -0.39 3.69 -14.04
CA GLU A 31 0.39 4.85 -14.43
C GLU A 31 1.57 5.08 -13.49
N LEU A 32 1.35 4.90 -12.20
CA LEU A 32 2.40 5.14 -11.22
C LEU A 32 3.54 4.14 -11.35
N VAL A 33 3.26 2.91 -11.77
CA VAL A 33 4.31 1.92 -11.95
C VAL A 33 4.86 1.89 -13.37
N SER A 34 4.30 2.66 -14.29
CA SER A 34 4.73 2.63 -15.68
C SER A 34 6.22 2.97 -15.90
N PRO A 35 6.86 3.85 -15.08
CA PRO A 35 8.30 4.09 -15.24
C PRO A 35 9.18 2.94 -14.80
N VAL A 36 8.64 1.98 -14.07
CA VAL A 36 9.40 0.81 -13.63
C VAL A 36 9.66 -0.07 -14.86
N PRO A 37 10.90 -0.59 -15.02
CA PRO A 37 11.18 -1.48 -16.15
C PRO A 37 10.19 -2.63 -16.20
N GLU A 38 9.79 -2.99 -17.41
CA GLU A 38 8.75 -4.00 -17.61
C GLU A 38 9.01 -5.29 -16.83
N LEU A 39 10.26 -5.72 -16.76
CA LEU A 39 10.63 -6.94 -16.06
C LEU A 39 10.24 -6.90 -14.57
N PHE A 40 10.29 -5.72 -13.96
CA PHE A 40 10.02 -5.59 -12.53
C PHE A 40 8.67 -4.95 -12.23
N ARG A 41 7.90 -4.65 -13.26
CA ARG A 41 6.65 -3.89 -13.08
C ARG A 41 5.60 -4.64 -12.28
N ASP A 42 5.47 -5.95 -12.54
CA ASP A 42 4.49 -6.76 -11.81
C ASP A 42 4.82 -6.86 -10.33
N VAL A 43 6.09 -7.01 -10.01
CA VAL A 43 6.53 -7.08 -8.61
C VAL A 43 6.28 -5.76 -7.91
N ALA A 44 6.61 -4.64 -8.58
CA ALA A 44 6.37 -3.32 -8.02
C ALA A 44 4.88 -3.09 -7.78
N LYS A 45 4.07 -3.47 -8.76
CA LYS A 45 2.63 -3.31 -8.65
C LYS A 45 2.06 -4.12 -7.50
N GLN A 46 2.52 -5.35 -7.35
CA GLN A 46 2.07 -6.22 -6.26
C GLN A 46 2.46 -5.64 -4.90
N THR A 47 3.69 -5.15 -4.78
CA THR A 47 4.17 -4.56 -3.53
C THR A 47 3.34 -3.35 -3.15
N ILE A 48 3.09 -2.48 -4.11
CA ILE A 48 2.31 -1.27 -3.86
C ILE A 48 0.86 -1.62 -3.54
N ALA A 49 0.27 -2.54 -4.31
CA ALA A 49 -1.12 -2.94 -4.09
C ALA A 49 -1.30 -3.55 -2.70
N SER A 50 -0.35 -4.35 -2.25
CA SER A 50 -0.44 -4.94 -0.92
C SER A 50 -0.37 -3.87 0.16
N LYS A 51 0.48 -2.87 -0.03
CA LYS A 51 0.61 -1.79 0.95
C LYS A 51 -0.63 -0.91 0.94
N VAL A 52 -1.21 -0.65 -0.24
CA VAL A 52 -2.47 0.07 -0.34
C VAL A 52 -3.57 -0.69 0.40
N GLY A 53 -3.60 -2.01 0.24
CA GLY A 53 -4.57 -2.84 0.96
C GLY A 53 -4.39 -2.76 2.46
N GLU A 54 -3.15 -2.78 2.91
CA GLU A 54 -2.85 -2.67 4.34
C GLU A 54 -3.34 -1.32 4.88
N VAL A 55 -3.10 -0.24 4.15
CA VAL A 55 -3.57 1.08 4.54
C VAL A 55 -5.09 1.10 4.61
N ALA A 56 -5.75 0.54 3.60
CA ALA A 56 -7.21 0.52 3.55
C ALA A 56 -7.80 -0.20 4.76
N LEU A 57 -7.24 -1.35 5.11
CA LEU A 57 -7.73 -2.11 6.25
C LEU A 57 -7.42 -1.40 7.57
N ASN A 58 -6.24 -0.81 7.66
CA ASN A 58 -5.84 -0.10 8.87
C ASN A 58 -6.72 1.12 9.13
N GLU A 59 -7.13 1.81 8.08
CA GLU A 59 -7.95 3.00 8.21
C GLU A 59 -9.45 2.71 8.10
N ASN A 60 -9.81 1.44 7.93
CA ASN A 60 -11.21 1.03 7.92
C ASN A 60 -12.03 1.68 6.81
N VAL A 61 -11.44 1.90 5.66
CA VAL A 61 -12.19 2.47 4.54
C VAL A 61 -12.94 1.37 3.81
N GLU A 62 -14.05 1.72 3.19
CA GLU A 62 -14.84 0.75 2.45
C GLU A 62 -14.38 0.60 1.01
N VAL A 63 -13.77 1.63 0.47
CA VAL A 63 -13.32 1.69 -0.91
C VAL A 63 -11.94 2.31 -0.95
N ILE A 64 -11.09 1.80 -1.83
CA ILE A 64 -9.75 2.38 -2.01
C ILE A 64 -9.92 3.65 -2.84
N THR A 65 -9.64 4.78 -2.20
CA THR A 65 -9.70 6.08 -2.86
C THR A 65 -8.32 6.46 -3.36
N ARG A 66 -8.25 7.56 -4.10
CA ARG A 66 -6.98 8.13 -4.54
C ARG A 66 -6.07 8.38 -3.34
N ASP A 67 -6.63 8.89 -2.26
CA ASP A 67 -5.89 9.15 -1.02
C ASP A 67 -5.27 7.87 -0.48
N THR A 68 -6.05 6.80 -0.39
CA THR A 68 -5.57 5.50 0.09
C THR A 68 -4.44 4.99 -0.80
N LEU A 69 -4.61 5.11 -2.10
CA LEU A 69 -3.62 4.66 -3.06
C LEU A 69 -2.30 5.41 -2.91
N ILE A 70 -2.36 6.74 -2.77
CA ILE A 70 -1.15 7.54 -2.65
C ILE A 70 -0.40 7.19 -1.38
N LYS A 71 -1.11 7.01 -0.27
CA LYS A 71 -0.48 6.60 0.98
C LYS A 71 0.26 5.27 0.82
N GLY A 72 -0.40 4.28 0.24
CA GLY A 72 0.22 2.98 0.04
C GLY A 72 1.39 3.04 -0.93
N TYR A 73 1.28 3.87 -1.95
CA TYR A 73 2.35 4.07 -2.92
C TYR A 73 3.62 4.60 -2.25
N ILE A 74 3.45 5.60 -1.37
CA ILE A 74 4.57 6.20 -0.66
C ILE A 74 5.20 5.19 0.31
N ILE A 75 4.37 4.55 1.12
CA ILE A 75 4.85 3.60 2.12
C ILE A 75 5.50 2.39 1.47
N GLY A 76 4.95 1.94 0.36
CA GLY A 76 5.46 0.76 -0.33
C GLY A 76 6.71 0.99 -1.16
N THR A 77 7.11 2.24 -1.35
CA THR A 77 8.29 2.56 -2.15
C THR A 77 9.49 2.73 -1.24
N PRO A 78 10.63 2.12 -1.57
CA PRO A 78 11.85 2.28 -0.76
C PRO A 78 12.24 3.74 -0.64
N LYS A 79 12.79 4.11 0.51
CA LYS A 79 13.16 5.51 0.77
C LYS A 79 14.15 6.06 -0.25
N ARG A 80 15.04 5.22 -0.77
CA ARG A 80 16.00 5.66 -1.76
C ARG A 80 15.33 6.19 -3.03
N ASP A 81 14.09 5.78 -3.29
CA ASP A 81 13.35 6.17 -4.48
C ASP A 81 12.33 7.28 -4.21
N HIS A 82 12.25 7.78 -2.98
CA HIS A 82 11.25 8.79 -2.63
C HIS A 82 11.41 10.10 -3.40
N LYS A 83 12.66 10.45 -3.74
CA LYS A 83 12.91 11.65 -4.52
C LYS A 83 12.23 11.56 -5.89
N PHE A 84 12.34 10.40 -6.52
CA PHE A 84 11.69 10.14 -7.80
C PHE A 84 10.17 10.16 -7.62
N LEU A 85 9.70 9.58 -6.53
CA LEU A 85 8.29 9.51 -6.20
C LEU A 85 7.68 10.91 -6.05
N ARG A 86 8.36 11.79 -5.33
CA ARG A 86 7.90 13.16 -5.15
C ARG A 86 7.76 13.86 -6.50
N LYS A 87 8.73 13.64 -7.37
CA LYS A 87 8.70 14.23 -8.71
C LYS A 87 7.51 13.71 -9.51
N LYS A 88 7.26 12.41 -9.44
CA LYS A 88 6.16 11.80 -10.18
C LYS A 88 4.82 12.33 -9.72
N LEU A 89 4.60 12.43 -8.42
CA LEU A 89 3.36 12.95 -7.87
C LEU A 89 3.16 14.40 -8.26
N LYS A 90 4.23 15.17 -8.23
CA LYS A 90 4.16 16.58 -8.63
C LYS A 90 3.78 16.72 -10.10
N GLN A 91 4.33 15.86 -10.96
CA GLN A 91 3.99 15.87 -12.38
C GLN A 91 2.52 15.59 -12.61
N LYS A 92 1.90 14.85 -11.71
CA LYS A 92 0.48 14.54 -11.80
C LYS A 92 -0.39 15.57 -11.07
N ASN A 93 0.19 16.67 -10.65
CA ASN A 93 -0.51 17.74 -9.96
C ASN A 93 -1.12 17.27 -8.64
N ILE A 94 -0.45 16.36 -7.97
CA ILE A 94 -0.88 15.87 -6.67
C ILE A 94 -0.09 16.61 -5.60
N ASP A 95 -0.82 17.29 -4.69
CA ASP A 95 -0.20 18.00 -3.58
C ASP A 95 0.30 16.97 -2.56
N ILE A 96 1.60 16.97 -2.30
CA ILE A 96 2.20 16.00 -1.40
C ILE A 96 2.24 16.48 0.05
N THR A 97 1.86 17.72 0.31
CA THR A 97 1.91 18.27 1.68
C THR A 97 1.18 17.40 2.68
N PRO A 98 -0.04 16.91 2.41
CA PRO A 98 -0.75 16.07 3.38
C PRO A 98 -0.08 14.72 3.62
N TYR A 99 0.87 14.35 2.76
CA TYR A 99 1.48 13.02 2.82
C TYR A 99 2.90 13.02 3.37
N GLU A 100 3.40 14.16 3.84
CA GLU A 100 4.79 14.23 4.31
C GLU A 100 5.08 13.23 5.43
N LYS A 101 4.11 13.01 6.31
CA LYS A 101 4.32 12.06 7.41
C LYS A 101 4.54 10.63 6.90
N TYR A 102 3.95 10.29 5.76
CA TYR A 102 4.11 8.96 5.19
C TYR A 102 5.49 8.79 4.55
N PHE A 103 6.06 9.86 4.05
CA PHE A 103 7.43 9.82 3.54
C PHE A 103 8.44 9.55 4.66
N LYS A 104 8.09 9.87 5.88
CA LYS A 104 8.99 9.66 7.03
C LYS A 104 8.89 8.28 7.64
N LEU A 105 7.82 7.55 7.35
CA LEU A 105 7.63 6.22 7.91
C LEU A 105 8.51 5.20 7.20
N ALA A 106 9.09 4.28 7.98
CA ALA A 106 9.71 3.11 7.41
C ALA A 106 8.60 2.12 7.04
N LYS A 107 8.86 1.32 6.02
CA LYS A 107 7.88 0.38 5.53
C LYS A 107 7.35 -0.56 6.61
N GLN A 108 8.24 -1.11 7.42
CA GLN A 108 7.83 -2.04 8.46
C GLN A 108 7.15 -1.36 9.64
N ASP A 109 7.42 -0.08 9.87
CA ASP A 109 6.80 0.64 10.99
C ASP A 109 5.29 0.76 10.81
N TYR A 110 4.86 0.99 9.58
CA TYR A 110 3.44 1.11 9.31
C TYR A 110 2.72 -0.23 9.44
N ARG A 111 3.34 -1.28 8.96
CA ARG A 111 2.76 -2.60 8.84
C ARG A 111 2.32 -3.21 10.17
N ASP A 112 3.05 -2.94 11.22
CA ASP A 112 2.89 -3.71 12.46
C ASP A 112 1.58 -3.46 13.20
N ASN A 113 1.09 -2.25 13.19
CA ASN A 113 -0.13 -1.91 13.94
C ASN A 113 -1.33 -2.74 13.51
N TRP A 114 -1.52 -2.87 12.21
CA TRP A 114 -2.67 -3.59 11.71
C TRP A 114 -2.58 -5.09 12.00
N LYS A 115 -1.40 -5.63 11.83
CA LYS A 115 -1.20 -7.06 12.10
C LYS A 115 -1.54 -7.42 13.52
N GLU A 116 -1.17 -6.58 14.46
CA GLU A 116 -1.47 -6.81 15.85
C GLU A 116 -2.97 -6.84 16.11
N ARG A 117 -3.68 -5.90 15.57
CA ARG A 117 -5.13 -5.82 15.76
C ARG A 117 -5.85 -7.01 15.12
N TYR A 118 -5.40 -7.38 13.93
CA TYR A 118 -5.97 -8.53 13.24
C TYR A 118 -5.76 -9.81 14.03
N LYS A 119 -4.56 -9.97 14.56
CA LYS A 119 -4.21 -11.14 15.35
C LYS A 119 -5.08 -11.24 16.61
N LYS A 120 -5.25 -10.12 17.29
CA LYS A 120 -6.09 -10.06 18.49
C LYS A 120 -7.54 -10.41 18.18
N ALA A 121 -8.07 -9.87 17.10
CA ALA A 121 -9.44 -10.14 16.72
C ALA A 121 -9.66 -11.63 16.42
N ASN A 122 -8.70 -12.24 15.74
CA ASN A 122 -8.79 -13.67 15.43
C ASN A 122 -8.70 -14.54 16.66
N GLU A 123 -7.84 -14.17 17.59
CA GLU A 123 -7.72 -14.92 18.83
C GLU A 123 -9.01 -14.86 19.63
N THR A 124 -9.62 -13.69 19.69
CA THR A 124 -10.89 -13.50 20.37
C THR A 124 -11.99 -14.32 19.72
N ASN A 125 -12.02 -14.34 18.40
CA ASN A 125 -13.05 -15.07 17.66
C ASN A 125 -12.83 -16.58 17.70
N ALA A 126 -11.61 -17.02 17.97
CA ALA A 126 -11.30 -18.45 18.01
C ALA A 126 -11.81 -19.11 19.28
N THR A 127 -12.13 -18.33 20.26
CA THR A 127 -12.66 -18.89 21.51
C THR A 127 -14.18 -18.88 21.50
#